data_f779d22dc8d57a04026fc759982f43dd
#
_entry.id   f779d22dc8d57a04026fc759982f43dd
#
_cell.length_a   1.000
_cell.length_b   1.000
_cell.length_c   1.000
_cell.angle_alpha   90.00
_cell.angle_beta   90.00
_cell.angle_gamma   90.00
#
_symmetry.space_group_name_H-M   'P 1'
#
loop_
_entity.id
_entity.type
_entity.pdbx_description
1 polymer ?
#
loop_
_entity_poly.entity_id
_entity_poly.type
_entity_poly.pdbx_seq_one_letter_code
_entity_poly.pdbx_strand_id
1 'polypeptide(L)'
;MAKRVGSVNLKRRIPKLCHTTTRGIGWHVNYRDPQTGIAKKHRFEVETEAEAKVAYTKWLARHLGGEDGSAKAPPARRAPARGGVAAAPGSLLEVATSVLRLMEASIREEGAPRARGTIARPVFVDRENHIKDFLGFINKRHGKGAVAHMRVEDLPMTDVEMFNRHLVDKGYSASQVGKRMQMVKRIIDRAGRPEHGQQRLAWNWDSRDVAHGKPSKRRVLPTVKQLEKLLAATDDRGRAMIWLGIGLGFGASDLTVLRVGQIDAEAYDLRRGKTGIERYGTTPPLVWRIVSEYIEQHGRKEGELVFVTRDDLPLVHGRSNAVTQWWSKLRTKIGEKPKTLSGFYVLRHLGATEFGSRPGTSIAEMKRWLGHAAASEVADVYMRPLPPENKAVVEWVRKRLMDAG
;
A
#
# COMPACT_ATOMS: atom_id res chain seq x y z
N MET A 1 41.49 -18.97 -13.56
CA MET A 1 40.56 -18.02 -12.87
C MET A 1 39.38 -17.70 -13.78
N ALA A 2 38.27 -18.38 -13.65
CA ALA A 2 37.07 -18.18 -14.47
C ALA A 2 36.16 -17.14 -13.77
N LYS A 3 35.93 -15.99 -14.44
CA LYS A 3 35.00 -14.96 -13.99
C LYS A 3 33.57 -15.50 -14.06
N ARG A 4 32.90 -15.55 -12.91
CA ARG A 4 31.43 -15.79 -12.79
C ARG A 4 30.67 -14.70 -13.53
N VAL A 5 29.99 -15.07 -14.60
CA VAL A 5 28.99 -14.22 -15.25
C VAL A 5 27.74 -14.22 -14.40
N GLY A 6 27.47 -13.08 -13.78
CA GLY A 6 26.26 -12.88 -12.98
C GLY A 6 25.02 -12.89 -13.86
N SER A 7 23.99 -13.63 -13.46
CA SER A 7 22.68 -13.65 -14.10
C SER A 7 22.00 -12.28 -13.95
N VAL A 8 21.97 -11.51 -15.02
CA VAL A 8 21.28 -10.21 -15.07
C VAL A 8 19.78 -10.44 -15.21
N ASN A 9 19.04 -10.17 -14.16
CA ASN A 9 17.58 -10.25 -14.13
C ASN A 9 16.99 -8.98 -14.78
N LEU A 10 16.97 -8.95 -16.11
CA LEU A 10 16.46 -7.85 -16.92
C LEU A 10 14.93 -7.90 -17.01
N LYS A 11 14.21 -7.29 -16.06
CA LYS A 11 12.90 -6.69 -16.37
C LYS A 11 13.16 -5.49 -17.29
N ARG A 12 13.18 -5.71 -18.60
CA ARG A 12 13.26 -4.63 -19.59
C ARG A 12 12.09 -3.69 -19.39
N ARG A 13 12.29 -2.57 -18.68
CA ARG A 13 11.33 -1.47 -18.70
C ARG A 13 11.44 -0.85 -20.08
N ILE A 14 10.33 -0.81 -20.81
CA ILE A 14 10.24 -0.06 -22.07
C ILE A 14 10.62 1.39 -21.75
N PRO A 15 11.71 1.93 -22.33
CA PRO A 15 12.11 3.31 -22.10
C PRO A 15 10.98 4.25 -22.54
N LYS A 16 10.74 5.33 -21.82
CA LYS A 16 9.67 6.28 -22.14
C LYS A 16 10.20 7.41 -23.00
N LEU A 17 9.43 7.83 -23.99
CA LEU A 17 9.67 9.07 -24.73
C LEU A 17 9.46 10.26 -23.79
N CYS A 18 10.44 11.15 -23.75
CA CYS A 18 10.46 12.35 -22.91
C CYS A 18 10.70 13.59 -23.77
N HIS A 19 10.12 14.71 -23.37
CA HIS A 19 10.39 16.02 -23.93
C HIS A 19 10.99 16.93 -22.86
N THR A 20 12.07 17.65 -23.18
CA THR A 20 12.69 18.60 -22.26
C THR A 20 13.06 19.86 -23.01
N THR A 21 12.50 20.96 -22.58
CA THR A 21 12.78 22.31 -23.15
C THR A 21 14.02 22.97 -22.59
N THR A 22 14.47 22.51 -21.41
CA THR A 22 15.63 23.07 -20.72
C THR A 22 16.92 22.73 -21.47
N ARG A 23 17.71 23.74 -21.86
CA ARG A 23 19.00 23.61 -22.59
C ARG A 23 18.90 22.98 -23.98
N GLY A 24 17.77 23.16 -24.69
CA GLY A 24 17.63 22.71 -26.08
C GLY A 24 17.69 21.20 -26.30
N ILE A 25 17.29 20.39 -25.32
CA ILE A 25 17.41 18.94 -25.42
C ILE A 25 16.34 18.31 -26.32
N GLY A 26 15.14 18.89 -26.42
CA GLY A 26 14.06 18.36 -27.27
C GLY A 26 13.57 16.95 -26.89
N TRP A 27 13.10 16.22 -27.90
CA TRP A 27 12.57 14.86 -27.75
C TRP A 27 13.70 13.85 -27.56
N HIS A 28 13.59 12.98 -26.53
CA HIS A 28 14.62 12.00 -26.20
C HIS A 28 14.06 10.82 -25.42
N VAL A 29 14.89 9.76 -25.33
CA VAL A 29 14.63 8.59 -24.47
C VAL A 29 15.87 8.29 -23.62
N ASN A 30 15.67 8.04 -22.35
CA ASN A 30 16.71 7.53 -21.46
C ASN A 30 16.57 6.01 -21.34
N TYR A 31 17.63 5.27 -21.61
CA TYR A 31 17.61 3.82 -21.58
C TYR A 31 18.92 3.26 -21.02
N ARG A 32 18.90 2.01 -20.64
CA ARG A 32 20.14 1.26 -20.34
C ARG A 32 20.47 0.40 -21.52
N ASP A 33 21.70 0.50 -21.99
CA ASP A 33 22.22 -0.32 -23.06
C ASP A 33 22.12 -1.80 -22.66
N PRO A 34 21.49 -2.65 -23.49
CA PRO A 34 21.27 -4.06 -23.15
C PRO A 34 22.53 -4.89 -23.01
N GLN A 35 23.61 -4.48 -23.69
CA GLN A 35 24.90 -5.22 -23.69
C GLN A 35 25.81 -4.76 -22.54
N THR A 36 25.87 -3.46 -22.29
CA THR A 36 26.83 -2.89 -21.33
C THR A 36 26.19 -2.53 -19.98
N GLY A 37 24.86 -2.43 -19.90
CA GLY A 37 24.13 -1.97 -18.70
C GLY A 37 24.28 -0.47 -18.38
N ILE A 38 25.03 0.28 -19.21
CA ILE A 38 25.30 1.71 -18.99
C ILE A 38 24.06 2.53 -19.39
N ALA A 39 23.76 3.56 -18.59
CA ALA A 39 22.68 4.49 -18.90
C ALA A 39 23.07 5.38 -20.09
N LYS A 40 22.24 5.40 -21.12
CA LYS A 40 22.42 6.21 -22.33
C LYS A 40 21.18 7.06 -22.60
N LYS A 41 21.38 8.14 -23.35
CA LYS A 41 20.30 9.01 -23.84
C LYS A 41 20.34 9.01 -25.36
N HIS A 42 19.20 8.72 -26.00
CA HIS A 42 19.02 8.86 -27.44
C HIS A 42 18.12 10.09 -27.70
N ARG A 43 18.55 10.99 -28.57
CA ARG A 43 17.80 12.21 -28.97
C ARG A 43 17.16 11.98 -30.33
N PHE A 44 15.95 12.53 -30.48
CA PHE A 44 15.26 12.57 -31.76
C PHE A 44 15.31 14.00 -32.29
N GLU A 45 15.86 14.16 -33.50
CA GLU A 45 15.94 15.45 -34.19
C GLU A 45 14.63 15.69 -34.92
N VAL A 46 13.60 16.03 -34.17
CA VAL A 46 12.22 16.27 -34.68
C VAL A 46 11.60 17.42 -33.89
N GLU A 47 10.74 18.16 -34.55
CA GLU A 47 10.12 19.36 -33.99
C GLU A 47 8.76 19.07 -33.32
N THR A 48 8.00 18.16 -33.89
CA THR A 48 6.64 17.85 -33.42
C THR A 48 6.54 16.56 -32.59
N GLU A 49 5.54 16.51 -31.73
CA GLU A 49 5.25 15.31 -30.93
C GLU A 49 4.87 14.10 -31.77
N ALA A 50 4.17 14.35 -32.91
CA ALA A 50 3.75 13.30 -33.83
C ALA A 50 4.97 12.62 -34.48
N GLU A 51 5.93 13.41 -34.97
CA GLU A 51 7.19 12.91 -35.52
C GLU A 51 8.03 12.20 -34.48
N ALA A 52 8.07 12.74 -33.26
CA ALA A 52 8.78 12.12 -32.14
C ALA A 52 8.21 10.74 -31.78
N LYS A 53 6.90 10.57 -31.80
CA LYS A 53 6.26 9.26 -31.61
C LYS A 53 6.60 8.25 -32.68
N VAL A 54 6.64 8.68 -33.95
CA VAL A 54 7.03 7.81 -35.08
C VAL A 54 8.51 7.43 -34.98
N ALA A 55 9.39 8.40 -34.75
CA ALA A 55 10.82 8.18 -34.58
C ALA A 55 11.12 7.27 -33.39
N TYR A 56 10.44 7.48 -32.26
CA TYR A 56 10.54 6.63 -31.06
C TYR A 56 10.08 5.20 -31.34
N THR A 57 9.00 4.98 -32.05
CA THR A 57 8.50 3.65 -32.40
C THR A 57 9.53 2.89 -33.27
N LYS A 58 10.11 3.56 -34.27
CA LYS A 58 11.17 2.99 -35.10
C LYS A 58 12.44 2.68 -34.29
N TRP A 59 12.85 3.58 -33.41
CA TRP A 59 13.99 3.38 -32.53
C TRP A 59 13.75 2.21 -31.56
N LEU A 60 12.55 2.14 -30.98
CA LEU A 60 12.17 1.09 -30.01
C LEU A 60 12.17 -0.30 -30.67
N ALA A 61 11.67 -0.41 -31.90
CA ALA A 61 11.69 -1.64 -32.68
C ALA A 61 13.13 -2.16 -32.88
N ARG A 62 14.06 -1.28 -33.29
CA ARG A 62 15.50 -1.63 -33.41
C ARG A 62 16.14 -1.96 -32.08
N HIS A 63 15.83 -1.19 -31.03
CA HIS A 63 16.42 -1.36 -29.69
C HIS A 63 15.97 -2.64 -28.99
N LEU A 64 14.77 -3.14 -29.30
CA LEU A 64 14.24 -4.39 -28.75
C LEU A 64 14.61 -5.64 -29.58
N GLY A 65 15.38 -5.47 -30.68
CA GLY A 65 15.93 -6.58 -31.45
C GLY A 65 14.98 -7.14 -32.52
N GLY A 66 14.25 -6.27 -33.20
CA GLY A 66 13.47 -6.60 -34.38
C GLY A 66 14.11 -6.01 -35.64
N GLU A 67 15.08 -6.67 -36.25
CA GLU A 67 15.34 -6.52 -37.68
C GLU A 67 14.28 -7.35 -38.40
N ASP A 68 13.29 -6.70 -38.94
CA ASP A 68 12.63 -6.82 -40.22
C ASP A 68 11.25 -6.19 -40.22
N GLY A 69 11.07 -5.26 -41.11
CA GLY A 69 9.86 -4.47 -41.27
C GLY A 69 8.72 -5.27 -41.93
N SER A 70 7.98 -6.02 -41.16
CA SER A 70 6.60 -6.39 -41.51
C SER A 70 5.72 -6.22 -40.30
N ALA A 71 4.79 -5.25 -40.40
CA ALA A 71 3.77 -5.02 -39.39
C ALA A 71 2.83 -6.22 -39.31
N LYS A 72 3.14 -7.20 -38.47
CA LYS A 72 2.14 -8.15 -37.98
C LYS A 72 1.43 -7.52 -36.78
N ALA A 73 0.10 -7.55 -36.87
CA ALA A 73 -0.78 -7.17 -35.79
C ALA A 73 -0.32 -7.74 -34.45
N PRO A 74 -0.45 -7.02 -33.31
CA PRO A 74 0.01 -7.50 -32.05
C PRO A 74 -0.73 -8.82 -31.73
N PRO A 75 0.01 -9.91 -31.49
CA PRO A 75 -0.65 -11.14 -31.04
C PRO A 75 -1.31 -10.86 -29.70
N ALA A 76 -2.54 -11.32 -29.57
CA ALA A 76 -3.25 -11.34 -28.30
C ALA A 76 -2.25 -11.73 -27.21
N ARG A 77 -2.23 -10.95 -26.09
CA ARG A 77 -1.32 -11.12 -24.96
C ARG A 77 -1.27 -12.60 -24.54
N ARG A 78 -0.37 -13.37 -25.14
CA ARG A 78 0.09 -14.61 -24.54
C ARG A 78 0.82 -14.21 -23.26
N ALA A 79 0.34 -14.73 -22.14
CA ALA A 79 1.10 -14.70 -20.90
C ALA A 79 2.56 -15.12 -21.20
N PRO A 80 3.57 -14.43 -20.65
CA PRO A 80 4.97 -14.76 -20.93
C PRO A 80 5.17 -16.23 -20.58
N ALA A 81 5.57 -17.01 -21.58
CA ALA A 81 6.05 -18.37 -21.34
C ALA A 81 7.27 -18.25 -20.41
N ARG A 82 7.03 -18.36 -19.13
CA ARG A 82 8.08 -18.57 -18.16
C ARG A 82 8.66 -19.95 -18.49
N GLY A 83 9.92 -20.00 -18.91
CA GLY A 83 10.73 -21.21 -18.87
C GLY A 83 10.90 -21.66 -17.41
N GLY A 84 9.80 -22.01 -16.76
CA GLY A 84 9.71 -22.61 -15.45
C GLY A 84 9.40 -24.09 -15.67
N VAL A 85 10.01 -24.95 -14.90
CA VAL A 85 9.66 -26.35 -14.79
C VAL A 85 8.14 -26.42 -14.66
N ALA A 86 7.47 -27.15 -15.57
CA ALA A 86 6.03 -27.31 -15.50
C ALA A 86 5.67 -27.93 -14.14
N ALA A 87 4.75 -27.31 -13.43
CA ALA A 87 4.33 -27.80 -12.13
C ALA A 87 3.59 -29.13 -12.29
N ALA A 88 4.01 -30.15 -11.56
CA ALA A 88 3.32 -31.41 -11.52
C ALA A 88 1.93 -31.25 -10.89
N PRO A 89 0.92 -32.00 -11.29
CA PRO A 89 -0.41 -31.98 -10.68
C PRO A 89 -0.33 -32.22 -9.17
N GLY A 90 -0.99 -31.38 -8.37
CA GLY A 90 -0.97 -31.45 -6.91
C GLY A 90 0.32 -30.95 -6.26
N SER A 91 1.28 -30.43 -7.04
CA SER A 91 2.51 -29.87 -6.47
C SER A 91 2.24 -28.57 -5.70
N LEU A 92 3.14 -28.28 -4.77
CA LEU A 92 3.09 -27.05 -3.97
C LEU A 92 2.99 -25.79 -4.84
N LEU A 93 3.69 -25.77 -5.98
CA LEU A 93 3.65 -24.66 -6.93
C LEU A 93 2.28 -24.56 -7.64
N GLU A 94 1.70 -25.68 -8.05
CA GLU A 94 0.39 -25.72 -8.73
C GLU A 94 -0.72 -25.25 -7.79
N VAL A 95 -0.77 -25.79 -6.55
CA VAL A 95 -1.76 -25.40 -5.55
C VAL A 95 -1.61 -23.93 -5.16
N ALA A 96 -0.37 -23.45 -4.93
CA ALA A 96 -0.11 -22.05 -4.64
C ALA A 96 -0.56 -21.12 -5.79
N THR A 97 -0.37 -21.56 -7.05
CA THR A 97 -0.84 -20.83 -8.23
C THR A 97 -2.38 -20.79 -8.29
N SER A 98 -3.05 -21.88 -7.94
CA SER A 98 -4.51 -21.92 -7.81
C SER A 98 -5.02 -20.93 -6.77
N VAL A 99 -4.38 -20.87 -5.59
CA VAL A 99 -4.69 -19.88 -4.55
C VAL A 99 -4.54 -18.45 -5.07
N LEU A 100 -3.45 -18.16 -5.80
CA LEU A 100 -3.21 -16.84 -6.37
C LEU A 100 -4.25 -16.46 -7.42
N ARG A 101 -4.64 -17.38 -8.31
CA ARG A 101 -5.69 -17.14 -9.32
C ARG A 101 -7.04 -16.78 -8.69
N LEU A 102 -7.43 -17.51 -7.64
CA LEU A 102 -8.66 -17.21 -6.90
C LEU A 102 -8.62 -15.85 -6.22
N MET A 103 -7.46 -15.49 -5.65
CA MET A 103 -7.29 -14.17 -5.04
C MET A 103 -7.26 -13.06 -6.10
N GLU A 104 -6.69 -13.31 -7.26
CA GLU A 104 -6.66 -12.36 -8.37
C GLU A 104 -8.08 -12.09 -8.90
N ALA A 105 -8.88 -13.13 -9.07
CA ALA A 105 -10.31 -13.02 -9.46
C ALA A 105 -11.15 -12.26 -8.42
N SER A 106 -10.71 -12.19 -7.17
CA SER A 106 -11.38 -11.44 -6.10
C SER A 106 -10.89 -9.99 -5.95
N ILE A 107 -10.01 -9.51 -6.83
CA ILE A 107 -9.56 -8.13 -6.78
C ILE A 107 -10.69 -7.22 -7.22
N ARG A 108 -11.06 -6.28 -6.33
CA ARG A 108 -12.03 -5.25 -6.66
C ARG A 108 -11.41 -4.16 -7.52
N GLU A 109 -12.24 -3.49 -8.30
CA GLU A 109 -11.86 -2.28 -9.04
C GLU A 109 -11.39 -1.16 -8.10
N GLU A 110 -10.49 -0.32 -8.59
CA GLU A 110 -10.00 0.82 -7.82
C GLU A 110 -11.15 1.80 -7.56
N GLY A 111 -11.33 2.20 -6.31
CA GLY A 111 -12.44 3.08 -5.89
C GLY A 111 -13.75 2.35 -5.56
N ALA A 112 -13.94 1.10 -5.97
CA ALA A 112 -15.15 0.37 -5.64
C ALA A 112 -15.25 0.09 -4.12
N PRO A 113 -16.46 0.14 -3.54
CA PRO A 113 -16.67 -0.19 -2.14
C PRO A 113 -16.30 -1.65 -1.84
N ARG A 114 -15.92 -1.93 -0.61
CA ARG A 114 -15.56 -3.28 -0.20
C ARG A 114 -16.79 -4.17 -0.14
N ALA A 115 -16.85 -5.18 -1.01
CA ALA A 115 -17.79 -6.29 -0.89
C ALA A 115 -17.14 -7.47 -0.13
N ARG A 116 -17.97 -8.32 0.49
CA ARG A 116 -17.51 -9.55 1.15
C ARG A 116 -16.77 -10.44 0.12
N GLY A 117 -15.63 -10.96 0.51
CA GLY A 117 -14.81 -11.80 -0.37
C GLY A 117 -13.87 -11.05 -1.31
N THR A 118 -14.03 -9.72 -1.49
CA THR A 118 -13.13 -8.94 -2.34
C THR A 118 -11.91 -8.41 -1.60
N ILE A 119 -10.81 -8.22 -2.35
CA ILE A 119 -9.55 -7.67 -1.85
C ILE A 119 -9.08 -6.50 -2.70
N ALA A 120 -8.37 -5.56 -2.09
CA ALA A 120 -7.71 -4.50 -2.85
C ALA A 120 -6.43 -5.02 -3.52
N ARG A 121 -6.06 -4.46 -4.68
CA ARG A 121 -4.84 -4.82 -5.42
C ARG A 121 -3.56 -4.83 -4.57
N PRO A 122 -3.29 -3.84 -3.67
CA PRO A 122 -2.11 -3.90 -2.80
C PRO A 122 -2.09 -5.10 -1.85
N VAL A 123 -3.27 -5.51 -1.35
CA VAL A 123 -3.39 -6.69 -0.48
C VAL A 123 -3.08 -7.98 -1.25
N PHE A 124 -3.50 -8.07 -2.52
CA PHE A 124 -3.14 -9.18 -3.39
C PHE A 124 -1.62 -9.27 -3.56
N VAL A 125 -0.96 -8.15 -3.88
CA VAL A 125 0.50 -8.10 -4.05
C VAL A 125 1.25 -8.51 -2.78
N ASP A 126 0.79 -8.07 -1.61
CA ASP A 126 1.38 -8.50 -0.33
C ASP A 126 1.26 -10.01 -0.14
N ARG A 127 0.07 -10.57 -0.40
CA ARG A 127 -0.17 -12.01 -0.27
C ARG A 127 0.63 -12.84 -1.27
N GLU A 128 0.74 -12.36 -2.51
CA GLU A 128 1.60 -12.97 -3.53
C GLU A 128 3.06 -13.01 -3.05
N ASN A 129 3.57 -11.93 -2.47
CA ASN A 129 4.92 -11.90 -1.90
C ASN A 129 5.07 -12.88 -0.73
N HIS A 130 4.06 -12.99 0.14
CA HIS A 130 4.10 -13.95 1.25
C HIS A 130 4.16 -15.41 0.75
N ILE A 131 3.42 -15.74 -0.30
CA ILE A 131 3.48 -17.06 -0.95
C ILE A 131 4.86 -17.28 -1.59
N LYS A 132 5.39 -16.28 -2.30
CA LYS A 132 6.74 -16.36 -2.89
C LYS A 132 7.84 -16.55 -1.85
N ASP A 133 7.72 -15.90 -0.69
CA ASP A 133 8.66 -16.08 0.44
C ASP A 133 8.68 -17.55 0.89
N PHE A 134 7.52 -18.18 1.04
CA PHE A 134 7.42 -19.57 1.44
C PHE A 134 7.96 -20.54 0.37
N LEU A 135 7.51 -20.41 -0.88
CA LEU A 135 8.02 -21.25 -1.98
C LEU A 135 9.53 -21.11 -2.17
N GLY A 136 10.05 -19.90 -2.01
CA GLY A 136 11.49 -19.63 -2.05
C GLY A 136 12.25 -20.32 -0.89
N PHE A 137 11.66 -20.35 0.30
CA PHE A 137 12.23 -21.05 1.45
C PHE A 137 12.30 -22.57 1.21
N ILE A 138 11.22 -23.19 0.72
CA ILE A 138 11.17 -24.62 0.39
C ILE A 138 12.19 -24.94 -0.71
N ASN A 139 12.27 -24.17 -1.79
CA ASN A 139 13.27 -24.36 -2.83
C ASN A 139 14.72 -24.24 -2.33
N LYS A 140 14.97 -23.37 -1.34
CA LYS A 140 16.30 -23.24 -0.74
C LYS A 140 16.67 -24.47 0.08
N ARG A 141 15.69 -25.09 0.72
CA ARG A 141 15.88 -26.24 1.59
C ARG A 141 15.99 -27.56 0.85
N HIS A 142 15.12 -27.77 -0.14
CA HIS A 142 15.01 -29.06 -0.88
C HIS A 142 15.60 -29.02 -2.29
N GLY A 143 16.23 -27.91 -2.68
CA GLY A 143 16.82 -27.74 -3.98
C GLY A 143 15.95 -26.92 -4.94
N LYS A 144 16.60 -26.33 -5.93
CA LYS A 144 15.96 -25.47 -6.95
C LYS A 144 14.92 -26.27 -7.74
N GLY A 145 13.67 -25.81 -7.71
CA GLY A 145 12.56 -26.44 -8.42
C GLY A 145 11.76 -27.45 -7.58
N ALA A 146 12.17 -27.76 -6.35
CA ALA A 146 11.48 -28.72 -5.48
C ALA A 146 9.97 -28.45 -5.37
N VAL A 147 9.55 -27.20 -5.28
CA VAL A 147 8.13 -26.80 -5.20
C VAL A 147 7.29 -27.20 -6.41
N ALA A 148 7.91 -27.47 -7.57
CA ALA A 148 7.21 -27.89 -8.77
C ALA A 148 6.88 -29.40 -8.79
N HIS A 149 7.53 -30.16 -7.94
CA HIS A 149 7.39 -31.62 -7.85
C HIS A 149 6.87 -32.12 -6.50
N MET A 150 7.20 -31.41 -5.42
CA MET A 150 6.76 -31.74 -4.07
C MET A 150 5.24 -31.58 -3.96
N ARG A 151 4.53 -32.65 -3.63
CA ARG A 151 3.09 -32.60 -3.35
C ARG A 151 2.86 -31.93 -1.99
N VAL A 152 1.73 -31.24 -1.83
CA VAL A 152 1.46 -30.58 -0.53
C VAL A 152 1.26 -31.62 0.57
N GLU A 153 0.71 -32.80 0.26
CA GLU A 153 0.53 -33.90 1.21
C GLU A 153 1.85 -34.46 1.74
N ASP A 154 2.96 -34.30 0.99
CA ASP A 154 4.29 -34.74 1.36
C ASP A 154 5.08 -33.63 2.13
N LEU A 155 4.48 -32.46 2.34
CA LEU A 155 5.11 -31.35 3.05
C LEU A 155 5.24 -31.69 4.54
N PRO A 156 6.48 -31.83 5.09
CA PRO A 156 6.66 -32.10 6.50
C PRO A 156 6.24 -30.91 7.37
N MET A 157 5.62 -31.17 8.52
CA MET A 157 5.32 -30.13 9.52
C MET A 157 6.59 -29.34 9.91
N THR A 158 7.72 -30.04 10.02
CA THR A 158 9.01 -29.45 10.34
C THR A 158 9.45 -28.36 9.38
N ASP A 159 9.09 -28.43 8.09
CA ASP A 159 9.40 -27.39 7.12
C ASP A 159 8.57 -26.13 7.37
N VAL A 160 7.33 -26.28 7.78
CA VAL A 160 6.45 -25.18 8.13
C VAL A 160 6.92 -24.50 9.42
N GLU A 161 7.31 -25.29 10.44
CA GLU A 161 7.89 -24.79 11.68
C GLU A 161 9.22 -24.05 11.44
N MET A 162 10.08 -24.62 10.60
CA MET A 162 11.35 -23.99 10.24
C MET A 162 11.15 -22.71 9.43
N PHE A 163 10.15 -22.66 8.55
CA PHE A 163 9.80 -21.41 7.87
C PHE A 163 9.31 -20.36 8.87
N ASN A 164 8.47 -20.75 9.83
CA ASN A 164 8.02 -19.86 10.90
C ASN A 164 9.22 -19.30 11.70
N ARG A 165 10.11 -20.17 12.15
CA ARG A 165 11.33 -19.78 12.87
C ARG A 165 12.21 -18.84 12.04
N HIS A 166 12.40 -19.14 10.77
CA HIS A 166 13.12 -18.28 9.84
C HIS A 166 12.53 -16.86 9.75
N LEU A 167 11.19 -16.72 9.77
CA LEU A 167 10.54 -15.41 9.80
C LEU A 167 10.82 -14.67 11.11
N VAL A 168 10.79 -15.38 12.23
CA VAL A 168 11.10 -14.82 13.56
C VAL A 168 12.55 -14.37 13.64
N ASP A 169 13.48 -15.18 13.14
CA ASP A 169 14.93 -14.87 13.13
C ASP A 169 15.25 -13.67 12.22
N LYS A 170 14.52 -13.49 11.14
CA LYS A 170 14.55 -12.27 10.33
C LYS A 170 14.03 -11.01 11.05
N GLY A 171 13.49 -11.17 12.25
CA GLY A 171 13.02 -10.06 13.08
C GLY A 171 11.66 -9.50 12.68
N TYR A 172 10.85 -10.26 11.94
CA TYR A 172 9.48 -9.85 11.63
C TYR A 172 8.62 -9.73 12.89
N SER A 173 7.68 -8.78 12.88
CA SER A 173 6.71 -8.66 13.97
C SER A 173 5.71 -9.83 13.96
N ALA A 174 5.09 -10.12 15.11
CA ALA A 174 4.07 -11.15 15.24
C ALA A 174 2.97 -11.06 14.18
N SER A 175 2.49 -9.84 13.89
CA SER A 175 1.49 -9.60 12.84
C SER A 175 2.01 -9.94 11.44
N GLN A 176 3.27 -9.70 11.14
CA GLN A 176 3.85 -10.04 9.83
C GLN A 176 4.13 -11.53 9.69
N VAL A 177 4.59 -12.17 10.75
CA VAL A 177 4.72 -13.63 10.80
C VAL A 177 3.36 -14.28 10.60
N GLY A 178 2.34 -13.89 11.37
CA GLY A 178 0.99 -14.44 11.26
C GLY A 178 0.37 -14.30 9.86
N LYS A 179 0.57 -13.15 9.17
CA LYS A 179 0.09 -12.97 7.80
C LYS A 179 0.74 -13.93 6.79
N ARG A 180 2.05 -14.19 6.92
CA ARG A 180 2.77 -15.13 6.05
C ARG A 180 2.33 -16.56 6.33
N MET A 181 2.23 -16.91 7.59
CA MET A 181 1.77 -18.23 8.00
C MET A 181 0.32 -18.50 7.57
N GLN A 182 -0.56 -17.49 7.60
CA GLN A 182 -1.90 -17.61 7.02
C GLN A 182 -1.89 -17.96 5.53
N MET A 183 -0.91 -17.49 4.75
CA MET A 183 -0.82 -17.86 3.34
C MET A 183 -0.36 -19.30 3.15
N VAL A 184 0.55 -19.79 3.99
CA VAL A 184 0.95 -21.21 4.02
C VAL A 184 -0.26 -22.06 4.36
N LYS A 185 -0.99 -21.74 5.43
CA LYS A 185 -2.23 -22.45 5.81
C LYS A 185 -3.23 -22.49 4.65
N ARG A 186 -3.40 -21.38 3.94
CA ARG A 186 -4.33 -21.29 2.81
C ARG A 186 -3.93 -22.20 1.64
N ILE A 187 -2.63 -22.41 1.41
CA ILE A 187 -2.15 -23.37 0.40
C ILE A 187 -2.50 -24.79 0.85
N ILE A 188 -2.23 -25.13 2.11
CA ILE A 188 -2.51 -26.45 2.68
C ILE A 188 -4.01 -26.75 2.66
N ASP A 189 -4.84 -25.80 3.13
CA ASP A 189 -6.31 -25.96 3.12
C ASP A 189 -6.85 -26.09 1.68
N ARG A 190 -6.20 -25.46 0.71
CA ARG A 190 -6.60 -25.56 -0.71
C ARG A 190 -6.25 -26.92 -1.31
N ALA A 191 -5.10 -27.48 -0.98
CA ALA A 191 -4.67 -28.80 -1.44
C ALA A 191 -5.65 -29.91 -1.02
N GLY A 192 -6.21 -29.83 0.17
CA GLY A 192 -7.18 -30.79 0.69
C GLY A 192 -8.58 -30.71 0.04
N ARG A 193 -8.76 -29.91 -1.01
CA ARG A 193 -10.03 -29.85 -1.74
C ARG A 193 -10.09 -30.90 -2.86
N PRO A 194 -11.30 -31.42 -3.20
CA PRO A 194 -11.46 -32.48 -4.19
C PRO A 194 -10.85 -32.18 -5.56
N GLU A 195 -10.85 -30.91 -5.99
CA GLU A 195 -10.30 -30.50 -7.28
C GLU A 195 -8.79 -30.68 -7.42
N HIS A 196 -8.06 -30.85 -6.31
CA HIS A 196 -6.62 -31.12 -6.31
C HIS A 196 -6.27 -32.58 -6.03
N GLY A 197 -7.28 -33.42 -5.76
CA GLY A 197 -7.12 -34.87 -5.59
C GLY A 197 -6.18 -35.29 -4.47
N GLN A 198 -5.89 -34.42 -3.50
CA GLN A 198 -4.98 -34.68 -2.40
C GLN A 198 -5.73 -35.03 -1.12
N GLN A 199 -5.15 -35.88 -0.33
CA GLN A 199 -5.65 -36.13 1.01
C GLN A 199 -5.38 -34.92 1.90
N ARG A 200 -6.27 -34.71 2.84
CA ARG A 200 -6.04 -33.70 3.87
C ARG A 200 -4.80 -34.11 4.68
N LEU A 201 -3.90 -33.13 4.92
CA LEU A 201 -2.71 -33.39 5.73
C LEU A 201 -3.08 -34.05 7.05
N ALA A 202 -2.34 -35.07 7.42
CA ALA A 202 -2.54 -35.83 8.65
C ALA A 202 -2.30 -34.99 9.91
N TRP A 203 -1.50 -33.92 9.79
CA TRP A 203 -1.23 -33.00 10.88
C TRP A 203 -2.11 -31.76 10.81
N ASN A 204 -2.61 -31.33 11.96
CA ASN A 204 -3.41 -30.13 12.09
C ASN A 204 -2.53 -28.99 12.57
N TRP A 205 -2.70 -27.81 11.95
CA TRP A 205 -1.99 -26.62 12.36
C TRP A 205 -2.86 -25.76 13.27
N ASP A 206 -2.42 -25.60 14.52
CA ASP A 206 -2.93 -24.55 15.39
C ASP A 206 -1.98 -23.34 15.32
N SER A 207 -2.56 -22.14 15.20
CA SER A 207 -1.79 -20.90 15.27
C SER A 207 -1.02 -20.72 16.58
N ARG A 208 -1.36 -21.47 17.61
CA ARG A 208 -0.69 -21.50 18.92
C ARG A 208 0.59 -22.30 18.91
N ASP A 209 0.74 -23.26 17.99
CA ASP A 209 1.91 -24.15 17.90
C ASP A 209 3.08 -23.48 17.16
N VAL A 210 2.86 -22.33 16.53
CA VAL A 210 3.88 -21.61 15.79
C VAL A 210 4.46 -20.47 16.62
N ALA A 211 5.79 -20.34 16.58
CA ALA A 211 6.48 -19.29 17.30
C ALA A 211 5.98 -17.91 16.85
N HIS A 212 5.72 -17.06 17.80
CA HIS A 212 5.28 -15.69 17.54
C HIS A 212 6.48 -14.80 17.29
N GLY A 213 6.36 -13.91 16.28
CA GLY A 213 7.33 -12.84 16.07
C GLY A 213 7.38 -11.88 17.26
N LYS A 214 8.34 -10.97 17.22
CA LYS A 214 8.47 -9.94 18.26
C LYS A 214 7.14 -9.24 18.54
N PRO A 215 6.79 -9.04 19.82
CA PRO A 215 5.58 -8.31 20.15
C PRO A 215 5.59 -6.92 19.49
N SER A 216 4.41 -6.47 19.09
CA SER A 216 4.27 -5.11 18.53
C SER A 216 4.68 -4.09 19.59
N LYS A 217 5.71 -3.31 19.32
CA LYS A 217 6.09 -2.22 20.21
C LYS A 217 4.96 -1.19 20.26
N ARG A 218 4.63 -0.72 21.45
CA ARG A 218 3.72 0.41 21.63
C ARG A 218 4.26 1.59 20.81
N ARG A 219 3.41 2.21 20.01
CA ARG A 219 3.82 3.37 19.20
C ARG A 219 4.11 4.55 20.11
N VAL A 220 5.23 5.20 19.84
CA VAL A 220 5.57 6.47 20.50
C VAL A 220 4.71 7.55 19.85
N LEU A 221 3.93 8.25 20.67
CA LEU A 221 3.14 9.40 20.21
C LEU A 221 4.03 10.64 20.09
N PRO A 222 3.70 11.60 19.20
CA PRO A 222 4.42 12.86 19.13
C PRO A 222 4.33 13.63 20.45
N THR A 223 5.43 14.23 20.86
CA THR A 223 5.42 15.21 21.97
C THR A 223 4.91 16.55 21.47
N VAL A 224 4.51 17.43 22.39
CA VAL A 224 4.09 18.81 22.09
C VAL A 224 5.18 19.54 21.29
N LYS A 225 6.43 19.48 21.75
CA LYS A 225 7.59 20.09 21.05
C LYS A 225 7.78 19.58 19.63
N GLN A 226 7.49 18.29 19.38
CA GLN A 226 7.53 17.74 18.03
C GLN A 226 6.38 18.26 17.16
N LEU A 227 5.19 18.41 17.71
CA LEU A 227 4.03 18.97 17.00
C LEU A 227 4.28 20.44 16.64
N GLU A 228 4.78 21.24 17.56
CA GLU A 228 5.17 22.64 17.30
C GLU A 228 6.18 22.73 16.15
N LYS A 229 7.27 21.94 16.21
CA LYS A 229 8.26 21.88 15.13
C LYS A 229 7.65 21.46 13.79
N LEU A 230 6.74 20.48 13.79
CA LEU A 230 6.04 20.03 12.58
C LEU A 230 5.18 21.16 11.98
N LEU A 231 4.39 21.83 12.82
CA LEU A 231 3.50 22.93 12.41
C LEU A 231 4.28 24.15 11.92
N ALA A 232 5.41 24.46 12.55
CA ALA A 232 6.30 25.56 12.14
C ALA A 232 7.07 25.27 10.84
N ALA A 233 7.41 24.00 10.59
CA ALA A 233 8.24 23.61 9.45
C ALA A 233 7.46 23.29 8.19
N THR A 234 6.12 23.16 8.28
CA THR A 234 5.26 22.77 7.15
C THR A 234 4.60 23.95 6.46
N ASP A 235 4.10 23.70 5.24
CA ASP A 235 3.25 24.62 4.49
C ASP A 235 1.77 24.53 4.95
N ASP A 236 0.90 25.33 4.36
CA ASP A 236 -0.55 25.37 4.59
C ASP A 236 -1.20 24.01 4.33
N ARG A 237 -0.85 23.34 3.23
CA ARG A 237 -1.32 21.98 2.92
C ARG A 237 -0.95 21.00 4.02
N GLY A 238 0.30 21.03 4.44
CA GLY A 238 0.77 20.15 5.50
C GLY A 238 0.12 20.45 6.85
N ARG A 239 -0.15 21.72 7.15
CA ARG A 239 -0.86 22.15 8.34
C ARG A 239 -2.29 21.61 8.35
N ALA A 240 -3.02 21.74 7.23
CA ALA A 240 -4.36 21.17 7.08
C ALA A 240 -4.35 19.64 7.26
N MET A 241 -3.41 18.93 6.60
CA MET A 241 -3.30 17.47 6.76
C MET A 241 -2.98 17.05 8.20
N ILE A 242 -2.12 17.77 8.92
CA ILE A 242 -1.78 17.47 10.32
C ILE A 242 -3.04 17.58 11.19
N TRP A 243 -3.78 18.68 11.08
CA TRP A 243 -4.96 18.89 11.90
C TRP A 243 -6.13 17.96 11.56
N LEU A 244 -6.31 17.60 10.29
CA LEU A 244 -7.24 16.52 9.90
C LEU A 244 -6.82 15.17 10.50
N GLY A 245 -5.51 14.90 10.54
CA GLY A 245 -4.98 13.69 11.17
C GLY A 245 -5.23 13.61 12.66
N ILE A 246 -5.07 14.72 13.39
CA ILE A 246 -5.30 14.81 14.84
C ILE A 246 -6.79 14.90 15.15
N GLY A 247 -7.49 15.86 14.57
CA GLY A 247 -8.88 16.20 14.95
C GLY A 247 -9.91 15.20 14.45
N LEU A 248 -9.72 14.69 13.22
CA LEU A 248 -10.67 13.76 12.60
C LEU A 248 -10.11 12.35 12.46
N GLY A 249 -8.86 12.12 12.84
CA GLY A 249 -8.21 10.83 12.69
C GLY A 249 -8.06 10.38 11.23
N PHE A 250 -7.96 11.32 10.29
CA PHE A 250 -7.77 11.01 8.88
C PHE A 250 -6.37 10.45 8.63
N GLY A 251 -6.29 9.33 7.89
CA GLY A 251 -5.06 8.78 7.37
C GLY A 251 -4.83 9.18 5.91
N ALA A 252 -3.71 8.76 5.32
CA ALA A 252 -3.40 9.07 3.93
C ALA A 252 -4.50 8.64 2.95
N SER A 253 -5.17 7.53 3.21
CA SER A 253 -6.31 7.05 2.40
C SER A 253 -7.55 7.92 2.52
N ASP A 254 -7.76 8.56 3.66
CA ASP A 254 -8.90 9.45 3.87
C ASP A 254 -8.62 10.81 3.20
N LEU A 255 -7.39 11.33 3.37
CA LEU A 255 -6.94 12.58 2.75
C LEU A 255 -6.96 12.54 1.22
N THR A 256 -6.66 11.38 0.63
CA THR A 256 -6.59 11.24 -0.84
C THR A 256 -7.95 11.22 -1.53
N VAL A 257 -9.03 10.97 -0.79
CA VAL A 257 -10.39 10.90 -1.33
C VAL A 257 -11.30 12.02 -0.84
N LEU A 258 -10.83 12.83 0.10
CA LEU A 258 -11.60 13.97 0.65
C LEU A 258 -11.88 14.99 -0.45
N ARG A 259 -13.15 15.32 -0.63
CA ARG A 259 -13.63 16.31 -1.60
C ARG A 259 -14.16 17.54 -0.90
N VAL A 260 -14.11 18.66 -1.60
CA VAL A 260 -14.81 19.88 -1.21
C VAL A 260 -16.31 19.57 -1.13
N GLY A 261 -17.00 20.01 -0.08
CA GLY A 261 -18.39 19.67 0.23
C GLY A 261 -18.58 18.41 1.10
N GLN A 262 -17.54 17.62 1.29
CA GLN A 262 -17.56 16.52 2.27
C GLN A 262 -17.13 16.96 3.68
N ILE A 263 -16.71 18.21 3.83
CA ILE A 263 -16.35 18.83 5.10
C ILE A 263 -16.72 20.31 5.04
N ASP A 264 -17.38 20.79 6.09
CA ASP A 264 -17.78 22.18 6.28
C ASP A 264 -17.58 22.63 7.73
N ALA A 265 -18.13 23.77 8.10
CA ALA A 265 -18.02 24.33 9.45
C ALA A 265 -18.73 23.48 10.53
N GLU A 266 -19.72 22.71 10.15
CA GLU A 266 -20.57 21.95 11.07
C GLU A 266 -20.17 20.48 11.12
N ALA A 267 -19.96 19.86 9.94
CA ALA A 267 -19.81 18.43 9.85
C ALA A 267 -18.84 17.97 8.75
N TYR A 268 -18.46 16.73 8.84
CA TYR A 268 -17.83 16.02 7.72
C TYR A 268 -18.56 14.69 7.46
N ASP A 269 -18.64 14.31 6.20
CA ASP A 269 -19.19 13.03 5.76
C ASP A 269 -18.26 12.40 4.71
N LEU A 270 -17.56 11.35 5.11
CA LEU A 270 -16.58 10.67 4.28
C LEU A 270 -16.77 9.16 4.32
N ARG A 271 -16.96 8.54 3.16
CA ARG A 271 -16.99 7.08 3.07
C ARG A 271 -15.60 6.51 2.95
N ARG A 272 -15.21 5.65 3.89
CA ARG A 272 -13.90 5.00 3.88
C ARG A 272 -13.79 3.99 2.74
N GLY A 273 -12.90 4.23 1.78
CA GLY A 273 -12.66 3.31 0.66
C GLY A 273 -12.16 1.92 1.09
N LYS A 274 -11.43 1.82 2.22
CA LYS A 274 -10.89 0.55 2.72
C LYS A 274 -11.94 -0.37 3.33
N THR A 275 -12.90 0.17 4.08
CA THR A 275 -13.86 -0.60 4.87
C THR A 275 -15.30 -0.43 4.39
N GLY A 276 -15.58 0.56 3.55
CA GLY A 276 -16.93 0.95 3.16
C GLY A 276 -17.73 1.61 4.29
N ILE A 277 -17.11 1.80 5.47
CA ILE A 277 -17.76 2.38 6.63
C ILE A 277 -17.82 3.88 6.46
N GLU A 278 -19.00 4.43 6.65
CA GLU A 278 -19.23 5.87 6.69
C GLU A 278 -18.52 6.48 7.91
N ARG A 279 -17.88 7.60 7.68
CA ARG A 279 -17.27 8.43 8.72
C ARG A 279 -17.89 9.80 8.62
N TYR A 280 -18.64 10.13 9.62
CA TYR A 280 -19.27 11.43 9.75
C TYR A 280 -19.17 11.91 11.20
N GLY A 281 -19.22 13.20 11.39
CA GLY A 281 -19.14 13.82 12.70
C GLY A 281 -19.05 15.33 12.60
N THR A 282 -19.01 15.99 13.74
CA THR A 282 -18.82 17.44 13.80
C THR A 282 -17.40 17.82 13.41
N THR A 283 -17.25 18.88 12.65
CA THR A 283 -15.96 19.46 12.30
C THR A 283 -15.51 20.43 13.38
N PRO A 284 -14.34 20.22 14.02
CA PRO A 284 -13.83 21.19 14.98
C PRO A 284 -13.54 22.54 14.31
N PRO A 285 -13.89 23.68 14.94
CA PRO A 285 -13.76 25.00 14.32
C PRO A 285 -12.32 25.32 13.83
N LEU A 286 -11.31 24.92 14.59
CA LEU A 286 -9.92 25.10 14.18
C LEU A 286 -9.56 24.29 12.93
N VAL A 287 -10.05 23.04 12.82
CA VAL A 287 -9.82 22.20 11.65
C VAL A 287 -10.48 22.82 10.43
N TRP A 288 -11.74 23.24 10.56
CA TRP A 288 -12.45 23.89 9.46
C TRP A 288 -11.75 25.16 9.00
N ARG A 289 -11.40 26.06 9.92
CA ARG A 289 -10.71 27.29 9.56
C ARG A 289 -9.46 27.01 8.71
N ILE A 290 -8.60 26.08 9.11
CA ILE A 290 -7.36 25.77 8.41
C ILE A 290 -7.65 25.10 7.07
N VAL A 291 -8.65 24.23 7.00
CA VAL A 291 -9.00 23.51 5.76
C VAL A 291 -9.70 24.43 4.77
N SER A 292 -10.62 25.31 5.22
CA SER A 292 -11.30 26.27 4.37
C SER A 292 -10.32 27.31 3.81
N GLU A 293 -9.41 27.85 4.63
CA GLU A 293 -8.34 28.73 4.17
C GLU A 293 -7.50 28.05 3.06
N TYR A 294 -7.15 26.77 3.25
CA TYR A 294 -6.42 26.01 2.24
C TYR A 294 -7.24 25.82 0.94
N ILE A 295 -8.53 25.44 1.05
CA ILE A 295 -9.45 25.27 -0.09
C ILE A 295 -9.54 26.58 -0.91
N GLU A 296 -9.74 27.70 -0.22
CA GLU A 296 -9.87 29.03 -0.82
C GLU A 296 -8.58 29.48 -1.50
N GLN A 297 -7.44 29.40 -0.81
CA GLN A 297 -6.11 29.76 -1.34
C GLN A 297 -5.73 28.98 -2.60
N HIS A 298 -6.15 27.72 -2.69
CA HIS A 298 -5.86 26.85 -3.82
C HIS A 298 -6.98 26.79 -4.87
N GLY A 299 -8.04 27.60 -4.70
CA GLY A 299 -9.17 27.72 -5.66
C GLY A 299 -9.91 26.40 -5.91
N ARG A 300 -9.96 25.51 -4.90
CA ARG A 300 -10.63 24.21 -5.03
C ARG A 300 -12.14 24.39 -5.04
N LYS A 301 -12.80 23.77 -6.03
CA LYS A 301 -14.23 23.86 -6.24
C LYS A 301 -14.98 22.68 -5.63
N GLU A 302 -16.27 22.87 -5.44
CA GLU A 302 -17.21 21.84 -4.99
C GLU A 302 -17.03 20.53 -5.79
N GLY A 303 -16.95 19.41 -5.08
CA GLY A 303 -16.75 18.08 -5.67
C GLY A 303 -15.32 17.74 -6.07
N GLU A 304 -14.39 18.70 -6.13
CA GLU A 304 -12.96 18.42 -6.39
C GLU A 304 -12.27 17.82 -5.15
N LEU A 305 -11.14 17.14 -5.38
CA LEU A 305 -10.30 16.68 -4.27
C LEU A 305 -9.72 17.89 -3.53
N VAL A 306 -9.83 17.89 -2.20
CA VAL A 306 -9.22 18.93 -1.36
C VAL A 306 -7.70 18.93 -1.53
N PHE A 307 -7.09 17.75 -1.55
CA PHE A 307 -5.63 17.61 -1.69
C PHE A 307 -5.26 16.84 -2.92
N VAL A 308 -4.33 17.38 -3.67
CA VAL A 308 -3.74 16.74 -4.86
C VAL A 308 -2.23 16.84 -4.85
N THR A 309 -1.58 16.06 -5.71
CA THR A 309 -0.16 16.18 -5.99
C THR A 309 0.11 17.43 -6.85
N ARG A 310 1.39 17.72 -7.11
CA ARG A 310 1.76 18.80 -8.04
C ARG A 310 1.23 18.59 -9.47
N ASP A 311 1.03 17.33 -9.85
CA ASP A 311 0.52 16.94 -11.17
C ASP A 311 -1.02 16.74 -11.16
N ASP A 312 -1.70 17.33 -10.18
CA ASP A 312 -3.15 17.29 -9.96
C ASP A 312 -3.75 15.88 -9.79
N LEU A 313 -2.91 14.92 -9.35
CA LEU A 313 -3.31 13.55 -9.09
C LEU A 313 -3.68 13.34 -7.61
N PRO A 314 -4.49 12.33 -7.28
CA PRO A 314 -4.75 11.95 -5.89
C PRO A 314 -3.46 11.68 -5.11
N LEU A 315 -3.40 12.05 -3.82
CA LEU A 315 -2.20 11.88 -2.99
C LEU A 315 -1.71 10.42 -2.89
N VAL A 316 -2.63 9.47 -2.99
CA VAL A 316 -2.32 8.04 -3.04
C VAL A 316 -2.89 7.48 -4.34
N HIS A 317 -2.02 7.09 -5.26
CA HIS A 317 -2.41 6.49 -6.53
C HIS A 317 -1.38 5.43 -6.97
N GLY A 318 -1.83 4.33 -7.50
CA GLY A 318 -0.99 3.23 -7.93
C GLY A 318 -0.07 2.73 -6.79
N ARG A 319 1.24 2.92 -6.95
CA ARG A 319 2.26 2.61 -5.91
C ARG A 319 2.78 3.85 -5.18
N SER A 320 2.31 5.03 -5.56
CA SER A 320 2.75 6.30 -4.97
C SER A 320 1.90 6.65 -3.75
N ASN A 321 2.56 7.19 -2.72
CA ASN A 321 1.91 7.75 -1.55
C ASN A 321 2.61 9.06 -1.18
N ALA A 322 2.09 10.16 -1.71
CA ALA A 322 2.65 11.50 -1.52
C ALA A 322 2.61 11.93 -0.03
N VAL A 323 1.59 11.51 0.72
CA VAL A 323 1.51 11.81 2.17
C VAL A 323 2.68 11.18 2.92
N THR A 324 3.00 9.91 2.64
CA THR A 324 4.14 9.24 3.28
C THR A 324 5.47 9.88 2.90
N GLN A 325 5.64 10.26 1.64
CA GLN A 325 6.85 10.92 1.17
C GLN A 325 7.01 12.32 1.77
N TRP A 326 5.95 13.11 1.76
CA TRP A 326 5.93 14.43 2.39
C TRP A 326 6.24 14.34 3.89
N TRP A 327 5.55 13.45 4.61
CA TRP A 327 5.79 13.25 6.04
C TRP A 327 7.22 12.84 6.35
N SER A 328 7.81 11.99 5.55
CA SER A 328 9.21 11.58 5.71
C SER A 328 10.18 12.75 5.55
N LYS A 329 9.93 13.61 4.54
CA LYS A 329 10.73 14.83 4.32
C LYS A 329 10.57 15.82 5.46
N LEU A 330 9.33 16.07 5.90
CA LEU A 330 9.02 16.97 7.01
C LEU A 330 9.69 16.49 8.31
N ARG A 331 9.55 15.19 8.62
CA ARG A 331 10.22 14.59 9.78
C ARG A 331 11.74 14.78 9.74
N THR A 332 12.38 14.57 8.59
CA THR A 332 13.81 14.80 8.42
C THR A 332 14.16 16.27 8.58
N LYS A 333 13.35 17.19 8.05
CA LYS A 333 13.53 18.64 8.17
C LYS A 333 13.57 19.11 9.61
N ILE A 334 12.77 18.51 10.50
CA ILE A 334 12.77 18.85 11.93
C ILE A 334 13.78 18.05 12.77
N GLY A 335 14.65 17.26 12.12
CA GLY A 335 15.70 16.49 12.79
C GLY A 335 15.23 15.17 13.44
N GLU A 336 14.00 14.74 13.17
CA GLU A 336 13.43 13.53 13.79
C GLU A 336 13.69 12.26 12.97
N LYS A 337 13.75 11.11 13.68
CA LYS A 337 13.98 9.78 13.09
C LYS A 337 12.70 8.94 13.14
N PRO A 338 12.57 7.89 12.29
CA PRO A 338 11.42 6.98 12.34
C PRO A 338 11.19 6.29 13.69
N LYS A 339 12.22 6.17 14.51
CA LYS A 339 12.14 5.57 15.86
C LYS A 339 11.51 6.51 16.89
N THR A 340 11.74 7.83 16.74
CA THR A 340 11.24 8.87 17.66
C THR A 340 9.91 9.46 17.20
N LEU A 341 9.72 9.56 15.88
CA LEU A 341 8.48 10.03 15.27
C LEU A 341 8.12 9.10 14.11
N SER A 342 7.11 8.26 14.28
CA SER A 342 6.72 7.26 13.29
C SER A 342 6.03 7.89 12.06
N GLY A 343 5.42 7.08 11.17
CA GLY A 343 4.75 7.58 9.96
C GLY A 343 3.53 8.46 10.28
N PHE A 344 3.03 9.21 9.29
CA PHE A 344 1.91 10.16 9.40
C PHE A 344 0.72 9.64 10.21
N TYR A 345 0.43 8.35 10.13
CA TYR A 345 -0.67 7.72 10.85
C TYR A 345 -0.57 7.84 12.39
N VAL A 346 0.59 8.26 12.93
CA VAL A 346 0.78 8.54 14.36
C VAL A 346 -0.11 9.68 14.86
N LEU A 347 -0.45 10.63 13.99
CA LEU A 347 -1.36 11.74 14.31
C LEU A 347 -2.76 11.22 14.67
N ARG A 348 -3.27 10.25 13.92
CA ARG A 348 -4.51 9.56 14.26
C ARG A 348 -4.41 8.80 15.59
N HIS A 349 -3.26 8.19 15.89
CA HIS A 349 -3.08 7.55 17.20
C HIS A 349 -3.05 8.58 18.33
N LEU A 350 -2.43 9.73 18.10
CA LEU A 350 -2.46 10.84 19.06
C LEU A 350 -3.92 11.30 19.31
N GLY A 351 -4.64 11.65 18.25
CA GLY A 351 -6.04 12.06 18.38
C GLY A 351 -6.90 10.99 19.07
N ALA A 352 -6.73 9.72 18.70
CA ALA A 352 -7.43 8.61 19.31
C ALA A 352 -7.09 8.45 20.81
N THR A 353 -5.83 8.61 21.19
CA THR A 353 -5.39 8.49 22.57
C THR A 353 -5.94 9.65 23.41
N GLU A 354 -5.85 10.87 22.92
CA GLU A 354 -6.37 12.05 23.61
C GLU A 354 -7.90 12.00 23.74
N PHE A 355 -8.61 11.57 22.68
CA PHE A 355 -10.06 11.37 22.73
C PHE A 355 -10.44 10.27 23.72
N GLY A 356 -9.76 9.12 23.68
CA GLY A 356 -10.04 8.00 24.58
C GLY A 356 -9.66 8.25 26.05
N SER A 357 -8.74 9.19 26.30
CA SER A 357 -8.34 9.61 27.65
C SER A 357 -9.31 10.62 28.26
N ARG A 358 -10.24 11.17 27.47
CA ARG A 358 -11.24 12.10 27.94
C ARG A 358 -12.21 11.38 28.90
N PRO A 359 -12.51 11.94 30.09
CA PRO A 359 -13.49 11.38 30.99
C PRO A 359 -14.85 11.23 30.31
N GLY A 360 -15.48 10.07 30.47
CA GLY A 360 -16.81 9.79 29.90
C GLY A 360 -16.79 9.28 28.46
N THR A 361 -15.65 9.21 27.78
CA THR A 361 -15.58 8.64 26.42
C THR A 361 -15.82 7.13 26.46
N SER A 362 -16.86 6.69 25.78
CA SER A 362 -17.17 5.26 25.63
C SER A 362 -16.35 4.60 24.51
N ILE A 363 -16.20 3.27 24.60
CA ILE A 363 -15.57 2.47 23.53
C ILE A 363 -16.36 2.61 22.22
N ALA A 364 -17.68 2.77 22.30
CA ALA A 364 -18.53 2.95 21.11
C ALA A 364 -18.24 4.27 20.39
N GLU A 365 -18.08 5.38 21.14
CA GLU A 365 -17.68 6.67 20.59
C GLU A 365 -16.29 6.61 19.98
N MET A 366 -15.33 5.96 20.65
CA MET A 366 -13.99 5.75 20.12
C MET A 366 -14.02 4.97 18.80
N LYS A 367 -14.82 3.90 18.70
CA LYS A 367 -14.98 3.14 17.46
C LYS A 367 -15.58 3.98 16.34
N ARG A 368 -16.59 4.79 16.64
CA ARG A 368 -17.20 5.73 15.66
C ARG A 368 -16.17 6.75 15.17
N TRP A 369 -15.47 7.41 16.09
CA TRP A 369 -14.42 8.37 15.74
C TRP A 369 -13.33 7.74 14.85
N LEU A 370 -12.93 6.50 15.14
CA LEU A 370 -11.99 5.75 14.33
C LEU A 370 -12.59 5.24 13.02
N GLY A 371 -13.90 5.28 12.79
CA GLY A 371 -14.57 4.66 11.66
C GLY A 371 -14.31 3.14 11.63
N HIS A 372 -14.43 2.50 12.79
CA HIS A 372 -14.37 1.05 12.92
C HIS A 372 -15.79 0.49 12.92
N ALA A 373 -15.98 -0.70 12.30
CA ALA A 373 -17.25 -1.39 12.36
C ALA A 373 -17.63 -1.68 13.82
N ALA A 374 -18.89 -1.45 14.17
CA ALA A 374 -19.43 -1.93 15.43
C ALA A 374 -19.42 -3.47 15.46
N ALA A 375 -19.29 -4.06 16.64
CA ALA A 375 -19.25 -5.51 16.79
C ALA A 375 -20.58 -6.21 16.48
N SER A 376 -21.70 -5.46 16.34
CA SER A 376 -23.05 -5.97 16.10
C SER A 376 -23.61 -5.38 14.81
N GLU A 377 -23.70 -6.17 13.76
CA GLU A 377 -24.26 -5.77 12.45
C GLU A 377 -25.76 -5.47 12.50
N VAL A 378 -26.48 -5.87 13.56
CA VAL A 378 -27.96 -5.82 13.59
C VAL A 378 -28.49 -4.50 14.14
N ALA A 379 -27.81 -3.85 15.06
CA ALA A 379 -28.24 -2.57 15.64
C ALA A 379 -27.98 -1.38 14.71
N ASP A 380 -26.92 -1.44 13.89
CA ASP A 380 -26.50 -0.35 13.00
C ASP A 380 -27.41 -0.17 11.78
N VAL A 381 -28.24 -1.18 11.44
CA VAL A 381 -29.19 -1.09 10.31
C VAL A 381 -30.37 -0.17 10.65
N TYR A 382 -30.72 -0.05 11.92
CA TYR A 382 -31.91 0.70 12.39
C TYR A 382 -31.63 1.98 13.14
N MET A 383 -30.38 2.21 13.55
CA MET A 383 -29.98 3.40 14.31
C MET A 383 -28.79 4.07 13.62
N ARG A 384 -29.05 5.23 12.99
CA ARG A 384 -27.94 6.09 12.55
C ARG A 384 -27.22 6.57 13.82
N PRO A 385 -25.93 6.16 14.03
CA PRO A 385 -25.22 6.57 15.23
C PRO A 385 -25.07 8.10 15.25
N LEU A 386 -25.19 8.70 16.43
CA LEU A 386 -24.93 10.12 16.60
C LEU A 386 -23.50 10.46 16.22
N PRO A 387 -23.25 11.62 15.58
CA PRO A 387 -21.90 12.04 15.25
C PRO A 387 -21.02 12.10 16.49
N PRO A 388 -19.76 11.62 16.45
CA PRO A 388 -18.84 11.78 17.57
C PRO A 388 -18.50 13.26 17.77
N GLU A 389 -18.34 13.68 19.02
CA GLU A 389 -17.94 15.04 19.37
C GLU A 389 -16.46 15.31 19.08
N ASN A 390 -16.11 15.45 17.82
CA ASN A 390 -14.70 15.58 17.39
C ASN A 390 -14.05 16.90 17.83
N LYS A 391 -14.83 17.99 18.01
CA LYS A 391 -14.30 19.27 18.45
C LYS A 391 -13.54 19.17 19.78
N ALA A 392 -13.99 18.29 20.67
CA ALA A 392 -13.32 18.05 21.94
C ALA A 392 -11.89 17.50 21.82
N VAL A 393 -11.61 16.73 20.78
CA VAL A 393 -10.25 16.19 20.52
C VAL A 393 -9.28 17.32 20.18
N VAL A 394 -9.70 18.22 19.30
CA VAL A 394 -8.85 19.36 18.86
C VAL A 394 -8.65 20.35 19.99
N GLU A 395 -9.71 20.66 20.73
CA GLU A 395 -9.63 21.56 21.90
C GLU A 395 -8.73 20.99 22.99
N TRP A 396 -8.84 19.67 23.27
CA TRP A 396 -7.99 18.99 24.22
C TRP A 396 -6.52 19.02 23.81
N VAL A 397 -6.21 18.69 22.55
CA VAL A 397 -4.82 18.73 22.04
C VAL A 397 -4.32 20.17 22.02
N ARG A 398 -5.14 21.13 21.56
CA ARG A 398 -4.78 22.55 21.54
C ARG A 398 -4.47 23.07 22.94
N LYS A 399 -5.31 22.75 23.92
CA LYS A 399 -5.09 23.16 25.33
C LYS A 399 -3.74 22.63 25.83
N ARG A 400 -3.44 21.35 25.57
CA ARG A 400 -2.14 20.78 25.98
C ARG A 400 -0.95 21.38 25.26
N LEU A 401 -1.12 21.81 23.99
CA LEU A 401 -0.08 22.54 23.26
C LEU A 401 0.17 23.93 23.87
N MET A 402 -0.89 24.56 24.36
CA MET A 402 -0.78 25.90 25.01
C MET A 402 -0.31 25.83 26.47
N ASP A 403 -0.70 24.77 27.19
CA ASP A 403 -0.32 24.59 28.61
C ASP A 403 1.14 24.09 28.78
N ALA A 404 1.79 23.66 27.68
CA ALA A 404 3.16 23.14 27.68
C ALA A 404 4.21 24.17 27.25
N GLY A 405 3.82 25.38 26.90
CA GLY A 405 4.67 26.53 26.60
C GLY A 405 4.66 27.50 27.74
#